data_3f578ace5342e6c841dae295849506aa
#
_entry.id   3f578ace5342e6c841dae295849506aa
#
_cell.length_a   1.000
_cell.length_b   1.000
_cell.length_c   1.000
_cell.angle_alpha   90.00
_cell.angle_beta   90.00
_cell.angle_gamma   90.00
#
_symmetry.space_group_name_H-M   'P 1'
#
loop_
_entity.id
_entity.type
_entity.pdbx_description
1 polymer ?
#
loop_
_entity_poly.entity_id
_entity_poly.type
_entity_poly.pdbx_seq_one_letter_code
_entity_poly.pdbx_strand_id
1 'polypeptide(L)'
;FLMEHNIPELVAQLTLEEKDGLCSGADFWHTKAVERLGIPTLMVSDGPHGLRTQDPERDDPNHSRKAVCFPAGCSVAASFDPDLARREGAAIGREARAFGVGVVLGPAVNIKRSPLCGRNFEYYSEDPVLAGELAAGYINGVQSQGVGTSIKHFAANSQEYRRMSASSDMTERTLREIYLPAFETAVKKSQPWTVMCSYNRVNDVFASESRMLLTDILRTEWNFKGFVMSDWGAVADRVKGVAAGLDLEMPGSGGVNDAKIVAAVKAGTLSEAALDKAVIRILNIVFRAADEAAAPAPELDLKGDHTIAAELAKECAVLLQNRGVLPLKKGSKVVYIGGFAKTPRYQGGGSSHINTIRVDSALEMAESHGRRVSYVEGFPADLDQREEEEFLRAVSAAAEADAAVIFAGLPESFESEGFDRSHMRLPESQNNLIARVAAVQKNTVVALHTGSPVECPWANDVNAVLCMYLGGEGVGTAADALLWGDANPSGRLPETWPLRLEDTPCYLDFPGDGRHVEYREGVYVGYRWYDARKMPVLWPFGHGLSYTGFVYRNAQLTADEFAEGDSVRVRVSVKNVGMMPGKEVVQLYVADCTGTTCLLYTSPSPRDISGS
;
A
#
# COMPACT_ATOMS: atom_id res chain seq x y z
N PHE A 1 11.50 19.91 23.46
CA PHE A 1 11.79 21.28 22.97
C PHE A 1 12.68 21.12 21.74
N LEU A 2 12.13 21.35 20.50
CA LEU A 2 12.94 21.49 19.29
C LEU A 2 13.85 22.70 19.48
N MET A 3 15.15 22.58 19.17
CA MET A 3 16.06 23.72 19.20
C MET A 3 15.68 24.70 18.10
N GLU A 4 15.68 26.00 18.38
CA GLU A 4 15.49 27.01 17.34
C GLU A 4 16.79 27.13 16.52
N HIS A 5 16.81 26.48 15.35
CA HIS A 5 17.89 26.64 14.39
C HIS A 5 17.60 27.85 13.50
N ASN A 6 18.55 28.82 13.45
CA ASN A 6 18.43 29.97 12.55
C ASN A 6 18.78 29.58 11.11
N ILE A 7 17.85 28.84 10.46
CA ILE A 7 18.06 28.29 9.10
C ILE A 7 18.36 29.39 8.07
N PRO A 8 17.68 30.56 8.05
CA PRO A 8 18.05 31.64 7.13
C PRO A 8 19.47 32.11 7.27
N GLU A 9 20.01 32.21 8.49
CA GLU A 9 21.40 32.60 8.75
C GLU A 9 22.39 31.51 8.30
N LEU A 10 22.05 30.22 8.50
CA LEU A 10 22.85 29.11 7.99
C LEU A 10 22.92 29.13 6.47
N VAL A 11 21.79 29.34 5.79
CA VAL A 11 21.73 29.40 4.31
C VAL A 11 22.57 30.57 3.77
N ALA A 12 22.59 31.72 4.46
CA ALA A 12 23.42 32.86 4.08
C ALA A 12 24.92 32.58 4.22
N GLN A 13 25.33 31.61 5.05
CA GLN A 13 26.75 31.24 5.25
C GLN A 13 27.20 30.10 4.31
N LEU A 14 26.24 29.41 3.62
CA LEU A 14 26.56 28.35 2.66
C LEU A 14 27.15 28.93 1.37
N THR A 15 28.18 28.28 0.83
CA THR A 15 28.61 28.53 -0.55
C THR A 15 27.59 27.98 -1.54
N LEU A 16 27.66 28.41 -2.79
CA LEU A 16 26.77 27.93 -3.84
C LEU A 16 26.92 26.40 -4.02
N GLU A 17 28.15 25.90 -3.96
CA GLU A 17 28.48 24.47 -4.07
C GLU A 17 27.93 23.65 -2.88
N GLU A 18 27.91 24.22 -1.68
CA GLU A 18 27.33 23.59 -0.50
C GLU A 18 25.79 23.59 -0.56
N LYS A 19 25.17 24.68 -1.01
CA LYS A 19 23.74 24.76 -1.23
C LYS A 19 23.26 23.68 -2.21
N ASP A 20 23.94 23.58 -3.32
CA ASP A 20 23.65 22.58 -4.32
C ASP A 20 23.92 21.17 -3.81
N GLY A 21 25.04 20.96 -3.11
CA GLY A 21 25.38 19.71 -2.47
C GLY A 21 24.30 19.19 -1.51
N LEU A 22 23.67 20.07 -0.72
CA LEU A 22 22.56 19.71 0.16
C LEU A 22 21.29 19.25 -0.59
N CYS A 23 21.16 19.65 -1.85
CA CYS A 23 20.04 19.25 -2.72
C CYS A 23 20.27 17.90 -3.45
N SER A 24 21.34 17.18 -3.11
CA SER A 24 21.73 15.92 -3.73
C SER A 24 22.15 14.90 -2.66
N GLY A 25 21.81 13.62 -2.86
CA GLY A 25 22.20 12.54 -1.96
C GLY A 25 23.71 12.42 -1.81
N ALA A 26 24.18 12.06 -0.62
CA ALA A 26 25.57 11.73 -0.35
C ALA A 26 25.91 10.32 -0.87
N ASP A 27 24.99 9.42 -0.67
CA ASP A 27 25.01 8.02 -1.10
C ASP A 27 23.59 7.56 -1.44
N PHE A 28 23.34 6.27 -1.38
CA PHE A 28 22.04 5.69 -1.72
C PHE A 28 20.93 6.02 -0.70
N TRP A 29 21.29 6.34 0.56
CA TRP A 29 20.35 6.50 1.67
C TRP A 29 20.49 7.79 2.48
N HIS A 30 21.53 8.57 2.26
CA HIS A 30 21.83 9.73 3.11
C HIS A 30 21.87 11.04 2.33
N THR A 31 21.45 12.11 3.01
CA THR A 31 21.75 13.49 2.57
C THR A 31 23.18 13.87 2.92
N LYS A 32 23.73 14.89 2.23
CA LYS A 32 25.05 15.41 2.55
C LYS A 32 25.04 16.26 3.83
N ALA A 33 26.12 16.16 4.61
CA ALA A 33 26.38 17.02 5.76
C ALA A 33 27.19 18.27 5.34
N VAL A 34 27.13 19.32 6.15
CA VAL A 34 28.09 20.47 6.09
C VAL A 34 28.65 20.68 7.48
N GLU A 35 29.72 19.93 7.79
CA GLU A 35 30.31 19.85 9.16
C GLU A 35 30.69 21.20 9.73
N ARG A 36 31.29 22.11 8.91
CA ARG A 36 31.71 23.45 9.37
C ARG A 36 30.56 24.32 9.89
N LEU A 37 29.31 24.00 9.52
CA LEU A 37 28.11 24.72 9.96
C LEU A 37 27.24 23.85 10.88
N GLY A 38 27.70 22.66 11.27
CA GLY A 38 26.96 21.76 12.14
C GLY A 38 25.70 21.17 11.49
N ILE A 39 25.63 21.16 10.16
CA ILE A 39 24.51 20.55 9.43
C ILE A 39 24.74 19.03 9.34
N PRO A 40 23.88 18.20 9.99
CA PRO A 40 24.06 16.76 10.00
C PRO A 40 23.52 16.10 8.71
N THR A 41 23.83 14.83 8.53
CA THR A 41 23.19 13.97 7.54
C THR A 41 21.82 13.50 8.01
N LEU A 42 20.91 13.22 7.06
CA LEU A 42 19.63 12.58 7.27
C LEU A 42 19.62 11.23 6.58
N MET A 43 19.31 10.15 7.31
CA MET A 43 19.13 8.83 6.74
C MET A 43 17.66 8.61 6.35
N VAL A 44 17.43 8.13 5.13
CA VAL A 44 16.13 7.66 4.66
C VAL A 44 16.17 6.14 4.44
N SER A 45 15.04 5.46 4.53
CA SER A 45 14.96 4.01 4.34
C SER A 45 13.68 3.61 3.65
N ASP A 46 13.75 2.66 2.71
CA ASP A 46 12.57 2.01 2.19
C ASP A 46 11.78 1.32 3.30
N GLY A 47 10.49 1.14 3.03
CA GLY A 47 9.66 0.29 3.83
C GLY A 47 8.26 0.81 4.13
N PRO A 48 7.32 0.78 3.14
CA PRO A 48 5.94 1.14 3.39
C PRO A 48 5.21 0.16 4.34
N HIS A 49 5.68 -1.07 4.50
CA HIS A 49 5.12 -2.08 5.41
C HIS A 49 6.16 -2.81 6.27
N GLY A 50 7.29 -2.16 6.52
CA GLY A 50 8.44 -2.63 7.29
C GLY A 50 9.72 -1.99 6.78
N LEU A 51 10.81 -2.08 7.51
CA LEU A 51 12.04 -1.39 7.14
C LEU A 51 12.93 -2.23 6.24
N ARG A 52 13.44 -1.62 5.17
CA ARG A 52 14.54 -2.13 4.36
C ARG A 52 15.78 -1.26 4.56
N THR A 53 16.31 -1.27 5.76
CA THR A 53 17.50 -0.49 6.12
C THR A 53 18.75 -1.26 5.75
N GLN A 54 19.68 -0.65 5.03
CA GLN A 54 20.94 -1.28 4.65
C GLN A 54 21.71 -1.77 5.90
N ASP A 55 22.29 -2.95 5.80
CA ASP A 55 23.17 -3.48 6.82
C ASP A 55 24.53 -2.77 6.75
N PRO A 56 24.93 -1.99 7.80
CA PRO A 56 26.19 -1.23 7.79
C PRO A 56 27.43 -2.13 7.79
N GLU A 57 27.29 -3.42 8.13
CA GLU A 57 28.39 -4.38 8.09
C GLU A 57 28.66 -4.93 6.68
N ARG A 58 27.80 -4.61 5.70
CA ARG A 58 27.89 -5.09 4.32
C ARG A 58 27.76 -3.93 3.33
N ASP A 59 28.73 -3.83 2.45
CA ASP A 59 28.72 -2.87 1.34
C ASP A 59 27.88 -3.42 0.15
N ASP A 60 26.61 -3.75 0.44
CA ASP A 60 25.65 -4.23 -0.53
C ASP A 60 24.28 -3.57 -0.27
N PRO A 61 23.81 -2.67 -1.15
CA PRO A 61 22.53 -1.98 -0.98
C PRO A 61 21.32 -2.95 -1.01
N ASN A 62 21.52 -4.18 -1.49
CA ASN A 62 20.48 -5.21 -1.48
C ASN A 62 20.46 -6.03 -0.17
N HIS A 63 21.45 -5.83 0.70
CA HIS A 63 21.50 -6.51 1.99
C HIS A 63 20.95 -5.60 3.09
N SER A 64 19.75 -5.92 3.58
CA SER A 64 19.09 -5.15 4.63
C SER A 64 19.18 -5.84 5.99
N ARG A 65 19.15 -5.03 7.06
CA ARG A 65 18.95 -5.52 8.43
C ARG A 65 17.64 -6.28 8.54
N LYS A 66 17.56 -7.17 9.50
CA LYS A 66 16.30 -7.83 9.83
C LYS A 66 15.34 -6.86 10.50
N ALA A 67 14.09 -6.86 10.02
CA ALA A 67 13.00 -6.04 10.51
C ALA A 67 11.68 -6.83 10.45
N VAL A 68 10.63 -6.32 11.07
CA VAL A 68 9.31 -6.94 10.98
C VAL A 68 8.64 -6.57 9.66
N CYS A 69 8.13 -7.57 8.96
CA CYS A 69 7.27 -7.37 7.79
C CYS A 69 5.80 -7.34 8.24
N PHE A 70 5.23 -6.16 8.26
CA PHE A 70 3.80 -5.95 8.52
C PHE A 70 2.96 -6.29 7.28
N PRO A 71 1.62 -6.32 7.39
CA PRO A 71 0.75 -6.49 6.24
C PRO A 71 1.00 -5.42 5.17
N ALA A 72 1.11 -5.81 3.91
CA ALA A 72 1.31 -4.87 2.80
C ALA A 72 0.10 -3.93 2.60
N GLY A 73 0.29 -2.82 1.87
CA GLY A 73 -0.75 -1.81 1.67
C GLY A 73 -2.10 -2.36 1.20
N CYS A 74 -2.11 -3.32 0.27
CA CYS A 74 -3.34 -3.99 -0.18
C CYS A 74 -4.08 -4.71 0.96
N SER A 75 -3.32 -5.27 1.90
CA SER A 75 -3.85 -5.97 3.06
C SER A 75 -4.39 -4.97 4.08
N VAL A 76 -3.58 -3.97 4.48
CA VAL A 76 -4.00 -2.92 5.42
C VAL A 76 -5.26 -2.21 4.94
N ALA A 77 -5.36 -1.95 3.64
CA ALA A 77 -6.54 -1.30 3.06
C ALA A 77 -7.83 -2.08 3.26
N ALA A 78 -7.74 -3.41 3.32
CA ALA A 78 -8.91 -4.25 3.57
C ALA A 78 -9.48 -4.11 4.99
N SER A 79 -8.74 -3.54 5.93
CA SER A 79 -9.25 -3.23 7.26
C SER A 79 -10.28 -2.10 7.26
N PHE A 80 -10.21 -1.17 6.30
CA PHE A 80 -10.96 0.09 6.29
C PHE A 80 -10.77 0.90 7.59
N ASP A 81 -9.68 0.68 8.30
CA ASP A 81 -9.43 1.24 9.64
C ASP A 81 -8.15 2.11 9.67
N PRO A 82 -8.27 3.45 9.63
CA PRO A 82 -7.12 4.35 9.76
C PRO A 82 -6.37 4.22 11.09
N ASP A 83 -7.01 3.76 12.17
CA ASP A 83 -6.33 3.51 13.44
C ASP A 83 -5.47 2.24 13.38
N LEU A 84 -5.88 1.24 12.59
CA LEU A 84 -5.04 0.08 12.29
C LEU A 84 -3.79 0.51 11.52
N ALA A 85 -3.93 1.32 10.47
CA ALA A 85 -2.80 1.89 9.74
C ALA A 85 -1.90 2.75 10.64
N ARG A 86 -2.47 3.49 11.61
CA ARG A 86 -1.71 4.25 12.60
C ARG A 86 -0.92 3.34 13.55
N ARG A 87 -1.48 2.20 13.96
CA ARG A 87 -0.77 1.21 14.81
C ARG A 87 0.41 0.59 14.07
N GLU A 88 0.22 0.23 12.80
CA GLU A 88 1.30 -0.24 11.93
C GLU A 88 2.40 0.82 11.79
N GLY A 89 2.02 2.05 11.41
CA GLY A 89 2.97 3.15 11.28
C GLY A 89 3.75 3.44 12.56
N ALA A 90 3.10 3.33 13.74
CA ALA A 90 3.78 3.52 15.02
C ALA A 90 4.79 2.40 15.32
N ALA A 91 4.51 1.16 14.94
CA ALA A 91 5.46 0.05 15.09
C ALA A 91 6.68 0.24 14.18
N ILE A 92 6.44 0.52 12.88
CA ILE A 92 7.51 0.85 11.92
C ILE A 92 8.34 2.05 12.40
N GLY A 93 7.69 3.09 12.91
CA GLY A 93 8.37 4.27 13.44
C GLY A 93 9.28 3.97 14.63
N ARG A 94 8.89 3.06 15.54
CA ARG A 94 9.77 2.59 16.64
C ARG A 94 11.00 1.87 16.12
N GLU A 95 10.82 0.94 15.18
CA GLU A 95 11.96 0.25 14.56
C GLU A 95 12.88 1.25 13.83
N ALA A 96 12.30 2.21 13.09
CA ALA A 96 13.03 3.26 12.39
C ALA A 96 13.90 4.09 13.35
N ARG A 97 13.35 4.49 14.48
CA ARG A 97 14.10 5.18 15.55
C ARG A 97 15.26 4.33 16.08
N ALA A 98 15.01 3.06 16.34
CA ALA A 98 16.04 2.14 16.84
C ALA A 98 17.18 1.93 15.81
N PHE A 99 16.87 2.03 14.51
CA PHE A 99 17.87 1.90 13.43
C PHE A 99 18.52 3.22 13.02
N GLY A 100 18.11 4.35 13.61
CA GLY A 100 18.65 5.68 13.28
C GLY A 100 18.11 6.27 11.98
N VAL A 101 16.99 5.72 11.47
CA VAL A 101 16.31 6.24 10.28
C VAL A 101 15.53 7.51 10.62
N GLY A 102 15.77 8.57 9.88
CA GLY A 102 15.07 9.86 10.05
C GLY A 102 13.80 9.99 9.23
N VAL A 103 13.71 9.32 8.06
CA VAL A 103 12.51 9.32 7.20
C VAL A 103 12.28 7.93 6.61
N VAL A 104 11.05 7.42 6.76
CA VAL A 104 10.57 6.19 6.11
C VAL A 104 9.94 6.55 4.77
N LEU A 105 10.34 5.85 3.69
CA LEU A 105 9.84 6.05 2.32
C LEU A 105 8.51 5.33 2.12
N GLY A 106 7.47 5.90 2.67
CA GLY A 106 6.09 5.41 2.65
C GLY A 106 5.16 6.43 3.30
N PRO A 107 3.84 6.22 3.20
CA PRO A 107 3.15 5.12 2.51
C PRO A 107 3.07 5.31 0.99
N ALA A 108 2.77 4.23 0.25
CA ALA A 108 2.52 4.29 -1.18
C ALA A 108 1.00 4.33 -1.45
N VAL A 109 0.53 5.37 -2.16
CA VAL A 109 -0.91 5.69 -2.22
C VAL A 109 -1.46 5.85 -3.63
N ASN A 110 -0.73 5.40 -4.65
CA ASN A 110 -1.22 5.46 -6.02
C ASN A 110 -2.50 4.63 -6.17
N ILE A 111 -3.40 5.11 -7.03
CA ILE A 111 -4.69 4.46 -7.26
C ILE A 111 -4.48 3.15 -8.03
N LYS A 112 -5.15 2.09 -7.60
CA LYS A 112 -5.22 0.80 -8.30
C LYS A 112 -6.10 0.94 -9.54
N ARG A 113 -5.49 1.39 -10.65
CA ARG A 113 -6.17 1.63 -11.93
C ARG A 113 -6.45 0.33 -12.67
N SER A 114 -5.45 -0.54 -12.74
CA SER A 114 -5.52 -1.85 -13.38
C SER A 114 -5.14 -2.93 -12.40
N PRO A 115 -5.82 -4.09 -12.38
CA PRO A 115 -5.39 -5.24 -11.58
C PRO A 115 -4.03 -5.80 -12.01
N LEU A 116 -3.52 -5.40 -13.18
CA LEU A 116 -2.25 -5.87 -13.72
C LEU A 116 -1.04 -5.09 -13.20
N CYS A 117 -1.20 -3.91 -12.60
CA CYS A 117 -0.07 -3.13 -12.10
C CYS A 117 0.75 -3.92 -11.09
N GLY A 118 2.04 -4.08 -11.36
CA GLY A 118 2.94 -4.91 -10.55
C GLY A 118 3.09 -4.45 -9.11
N ARG A 119 2.89 -3.15 -8.83
CA ARG A 119 2.99 -2.54 -7.49
C ARG A 119 1.66 -2.42 -6.74
N ASN A 120 0.56 -3.01 -7.25
CA ASN A 120 -0.73 -2.96 -6.57
C ASN A 120 -0.67 -3.50 -5.13
N PHE A 121 0.23 -4.44 -4.83
CA PHE A 121 0.37 -5.02 -3.50
C PHE A 121 0.75 -3.98 -2.43
N GLU A 122 1.49 -2.93 -2.77
CA GLU A 122 1.88 -1.87 -1.83
C GLU A 122 0.93 -0.66 -1.83
N TYR A 123 0.03 -0.56 -2.83
CA TYR A 123 -0.97 0.49 -2.91
C TYR A 123 -2.23 0.11 -2.13
N TYR A 124 -2.90 1.12 -1.56
CA TYR A 124 -4.08 0.85 -0.72
C TYR A 124 -5.30 0.46 -1.53
N SER A 125 -5.82 1.33 -2.39
CA SER A 125 -7.19 1.18 -2.91
C SER A 125 -7.38 1.72 -4.33
N GLU A 126 -8.47 1.32 -4.98
CA GLU A 126 -9.04 1.99 -6.15
C GLU A 126 -9.82 3.25 -5.77
N ASP A 127 -10.14 3.41 -4.47
CA ASP A 127 -10.85 4.57 -3.93
C ASP A 127 -9.88 5.58 -3.29
N PRO A 128 -9.83 6.83 -3.80
CA PRO A 128 -8.89 7.82 -3.31
C PRO A 128 -9.19 8.29 -1.87
N VAL A 129 -10.43 8.19 -1.43
CA VAL A 129 -10.83 8.60 -0.08
C VAL A 129 -10.30 7.59 0.93
N LEU A 130 -10.55 6.29 0.71
CA LEU A 130 -10.03 5.22 1.56
C LEU A 130 -8.49 5.27 1.60
N ALA A 131 -7.84 5.41 0.44
CA ALA A 131 -6.39 5.50 0.36
C ALA A 131 -5.83 6.69 1.15
N GLY A 132 -6.47 7.85 1.06
CA GLY A 132 -6.04 9.07 1.77
C GLY A 132 -6.19 8.98 3.28
N GLU A 133 -7.29 8.42 3.78
CA GLU A 133 -7.54 8.24 5.23
C GLU A 133 -6.54 7.26 5.86
N LEU A 134 -6.31 6.12 5.21
CA LEU A 134 -5.32 5.14 5.66
C LEU A 134 -3.91 5.73 5.64
N ALA A 135 -3.56 6.47 4.58
CA ALA A 135 -2.28 7.16 4.49
C ALA A 135 -2.09 8.17 5.63
N ALA A 136 -3.12 8.95 5.95
CA ALA A 136 -3.06 9.88 7.07
C ALA A 136 -2.87 9.14 8.41
N GLY A 137 -3.55 8.02 8.61
CA GLY A 137 -3.35 7.15 9.77
C GLY A 137 -1.90 6.68 9.89
N TYR A 138 -1.37 6.06 8.84
CA TYR A 138 0.00 5.57 8.77
C TYR A 138 1.03 6.68 9.07
N ILE A 139 0.93 7.83 8.37
CA ILE A 139 1.84 8.97 8.54
C ILE A 139 1.83 9.46 9.99
N ASN A 140 0.65 9.64 10.56
CA ASN A 140 0.52 10.05 11.96
C ASN A 140 1.12 9.02 12.92
N GLY A 141 1.02 7.73 12.60
CA GLY A 141 1.64 6.65 13.35
C GLY A 141 3.16 6.75 13.36
N VAL A 142 3.80 6.78 12.19
CA VAL A 142 5.26 6.90 12.07
C VAL A 142 5.77 8.20 12.71
N GLN A 143 5.13 9.32 12.38
CA GLN A 143 5.58 10.64 12.87
C GLN A 143 5.37 10.82 14.38
N SER A 144 4.46 10.06 15.01
CA SER A 144 4.32 10.04 16.47
C SER A 144 5.56 9.48 17.20
N GLN A 145 6.45 8.80 16.46
CA GLN A 145 7.68 8.23 17.00
C GLN A 145 8.91 9.14 16.74
N GLY A 146 8.71 10.36 16.23
CA GLY A 146 9.81 11.28 15.89
C GLY A 146 10.54 10.90 14.61
N VAL A 147 9.90 10.17 13.69
CA VAL A 147 10.43 9.77 12.38
C VAL A 147 9.53 10.36 11.30
N GLY A 148 10.13 10.93 10.26
CA GLY A 148 9.39 11.44 9.11
C GLY A 148 8.88 10.35 8.18
N THR A 149 7.99 10.75 7.28
CA THR A 149 7.47 9.92 6.20
C THR A 149 7.69 10.58 4.86
N SER A 150 7.80 9.80 3.80
CA SER A 150 7.78 10.27 2.42
C SER A 150 6.62 9.59 1.68
N ILE A 151 5.48 10.26 1.61
CA ILE A 151 4.34 9.73 0.85
C ILE A 151 4.70 9.65 -0.63
N LYS A 152 4.32 8.53 -1.28
CA LYS A 152 4.77 8.20 -2.64
C LYS A 152 3.68 7.51 -3.46
N HIS A 153 3.75 7.51 -4.79
CA HIS A 153 4.66 8.22 -5.69
C HIS A 153 3.87 9.35 -6.36
N PHE A 154 4.21 10.58 -6.14
CA PHE A 154 3.47 11.77 -6.55
C PHE A 154 3.83 12.21 -7.97
N ALA A 155 2.96 11.93 -9.00
CA ALA A 155 1.63 11.34 -8.96
C ALA A 155 1.39 10.42 -10.18
N ALA A 156 0.27 9.69 -10.12
CA ALA A 156 -0.24 8.88 -11.22
C ALA A 156 0.73 7.80 -11.75
N ASN A 157 1.53 7.17 -10.87
CA ASN A 157 2.35 6.00 -11.17
C ASN A 157 1.53 4.72 -10.97
N SER A 158 0.70 4.37 -11.96
CA SER A 158 -0.26 3.27 -11.86
C SER A 158 0.08 2.09 -12.79
N GLN A 159 1.34 1.98 -13.24
CA GLN A 159 1.89 0.88 -14.01
C GLN A 159 3.41 0.83 -13.88
N GLU A 160 4.00 -0.35 -14.17
CA GLU A 160 5.45 -0.55 -14.18
C GLU A 160 6.03 -0.46 -15.59
N TYR A 161 5.27 -0.86 -16.61
CA TYR A 161 5.73 -0.81 -17.98
C TYR A 161 6.14 0.61 -18.37
N ARG A 162 7.43 0.78 -18.72
CA ARG A 162 8.05 2.05 -19.08
C ARG A 162 7.83 3.19 -18.07
N ARG A 163 7.70 2.89 -16.79
CA ARG A 163 7.46 3.88 -15.73
C ARG A 163 8.44 5.06 -15.74
N MET A 164 9.70 4.84 -16.19
CA MET A 164 10.73 5.88 -16.28
C MET A 164 10.53 6.86 -17.45
N SER A 165 9.61 6.60 -18.38
CA SER A 165 9.51 7.39 -19.61
C SER A 165 8.08 7.60 -20.12
N ALA A 166 7.13 6.78 -19.72
CA ALA A 166 5.74 6.89 -20.17
C ALA A 166 5.05 8.13 -19.58
N SER A 167 4.08 8.66 -20.31
CA SER A 167 3.21 9.74 -19.87
C SER A 167 1.83 9.20 -19.51
N SER A 168 1.38 9.49 -18.30
CA SER A 168 0.01 9.26 -17.83
C SER A 168 -0.84 10.44 -18.26
N ASP A 169 -1.62 10.25 -19.33
CA ASP A 169 -2.36 11.34 -19.98
C ASP A 169 -3.83 11.34 -19.56
N MET A 170 -4.26 12.42 -18.95
CA MET A 170 -5.60 12.54 -18.40
C MET A 170 -6.07 13.99 -18.33
N THR A 171 -7.39 14.19 -18.23
CA THR A 171 -7.96 15.51 -17.98
C THR A 171 -7.60 16.01 -16.57
N GLU A 172 -7.59 17.31 -16.37
CA GLU A 172 -7.38 17.91 -15.04
C GLU A 172 -8.44 17.42 -14.03
N ARG A 173 -9.68 17.25 -14.47
CA ARG A 173 -10.76 16.68 -13.64
C ARG A 173 -10.38 15.28 -13.13
N THR A 174 -9.96 14.41 -14.03
CA THR A 174 -9.54 13.03 -13.66
C THR A 174 -8.38 13.05 -12.69
N LEU A 175 -7.38 13.89 -12.94
CA LEU A 175 -6.22 14.04 -12.07
C LEU A 175 -6.66 14.48 -10.66
N ARG A 176 -7.50 15.51 -10.55
CA ARG A 176 -7.93 16.13 -9.29
C ARG A 176 -8.97 15.30 -8.52
N GLU A 177 -9.82 14.52 -9.19
CA GLU A 177 -10.87 13.76 -8.51
C GLU A 177 -10.46 12.33 -8.18
N ILE A 178 -9.44 11.75 -8.87
CA ILE A 178 -9.04 10.35 -8.69
C ILE A 178 -7.59 10.20 -8.21
N TYR A 179 -6.62 10.83 -8.88
CA TYR A 179 -5.20 10.53 -8.67
C TYR A 179 -4.51 11.40 -7.62
N LEU A 180 -5.06 12.57 -7.33
CA LEU A 180 -4.51 13.50 -6.34
C LEU A 180 -5.16 13.42 -4.94
N PRO A 181 -6.45 13.06 -4.74
CA PRO A 181 -7.10 13.24 -3.45
C PRO A 181 -6.50 12.42 -2.30
N ALA A 182 -5.91 11.24 -2.57
CA ALA A 182 -5.21 10.48 -1.55
C ALA A 182 -4.02 11.25 -0.96
N PHE A 183 -3.24 11.90 -1.84
CA PHE A 183 -2.12 12.76 -1.43
C PHE A 183 -2.62 14.02 -0.73
N GLU A 184 -3.66 14.67 -1.27
CA GLU A 184 -4.27 15.87 -0.68
C GLU A 184 -4.75 15.63 0.74
N THR A 185 -5.49 14.55 0.95
CA THR A 185 -6.00 14.14 2.28
C THR A 185 -4.83 13.91 3.25
N ALA A 186 -3.83 13.14 2.83
CA ALA A 186 -2.66 12.85 3.65
C ALA A 186 -1.87 14.12 4.00
N VAL A 187 -1.64 15.01 3.04
CA VAL A 187 -0.93 16.28 3.27
C VAL A 187 -1.73 17.17 4.23
N LYS A 188 -3.03 17.36 3.99
CA LYS A 188 -3.86 18.24 4.82
C LYS A 188 -4.07 17.72 6.25
N LYS A 189 -4.19 16.39 6.43
CA LYS A 189 -4.46 15.78 7.74
C LYS A 189 -3.20 15.48 8.56
N SER A 190 -2.05 15.28 7.90
CA SER A 190 -0.87 14.71 8.57
C SER A 190 0.42 15.48 8.33
N GLN A 191 0.49 16.36 7.32
CA GLN A 191 1.74 17.06 6.95
C GLN A 191 2.94 16.11 6.96
N PRO A 192 3.05 15.16 6.02
CA PRO A 192 4.23 14.30 5.92
C PRO A 192 5.49 15.16 5.83
N TRP A 193 6.60 14.69 6.41
CA TRP A 193 7.83 15.51 6.39
C TRP A 193 8.36 15.65 4.97
N THR A 194 8.13 14.66 4.12
CA THR A 194 8.56 14.68 2.73
C THR A 194 7.51 14.07 1.80
N VAL A 195 7.64 14.37 0.51
CA VAL A 195 6.89 13.77 -0.59
C VAL A 195 7.89 13.25 -1.62
N MET A 196 7.69 12.05 -2.14
CA MET A 196 8.49 11.51 -3.23
C MET A 196 7.74 11.68 -4.54
N CYS A 197 8.34 12.40 -5.52
CA CYS A 197 7.77 12.48 -6.85
C CYS A 197 7.96 11.17 -7.61
N SER A 198 7.04 10.88 -8.54
CA SER A 198 7.06 9.65 -9.33
C SER A 198 8.03 9.72 -10.52
N TYR A 199 8.29 8.55 -11.13
CA TYR A 199 9.14 8.42 -12.33
C TYR A 199 8.51 9.00 -13.59
N ASN A 200 7.19 8.76 -13.76
CA ASN A 200 6.46 8.98 -15.00
C ASN A 200 6.26 10.47 -15.31
N ARG A 201 5.87 10.71 -16.54
CA ARG A 201 5.27 11.99 -16.92
C ARG A 201 3.78 12.01 -16.57
N VAL A 202 3.28 13.21 -16.36
CA VAL A 202 1.85 13.50 -16.31
C VAL A 202 1.58 14.56 -17.38
N ASN A 203 0.77 14.20 -18.39
CA ASN A 203 0.51 15.07 -19.54
C ASN A 203 1.81 15.62 -20.18
N ASP A 204 2.71 14.70 -20.53
CA ASP A 204 4.03 14.93 -21.15
C ASP A 204 5.11 15.61 -20.28
N VAL A 205 4.80 16.05 -19.06
CA VAL A 205 5.78 16.67 -18.16
C VAL A 205 6.20 15.68 -17.09
N PHE A 206 7.51 15.42 -16.93
CA PHE A 206 8.00 14.58 -15.83
C PHE A 206 7.51 15.11 -14.48
N ALA A 207 7.06 14.22 -13.61
CA ALA A 207 6.60 14.60 -12.27
C ALA A 207 7.67 15.38 -11.50
N SER A 208 8.96 15.04 -11.69
CA SER A 208 10.11 15.74 -11.12
C SER A 208 10.34 17.16 -11.66
N GLU A 209 9.72 17.53 -12.78
CA GLU A 209 9.85 18.83 -13.44
C GLU A 209 8.52 19.60 -13.50
N SER A 210 7.46 19.05 -12.91
CA SER A 210 6.11 19.61 -12.99
C SER A 210 5.88 20.70 -11.95
N ARG A 211 6.00 21.97 -12.36
CA ARG A 211 5.64 23.10 -11.49
C ARG A 211 4.20 23.01 -10.99
N MET A 212 3.26 22.60 -11.89
CA MET A 212 1.86 22.41 -11.54
C MET A 212 1.72 21.47 -10.34
N LEU A 213 2.37 20.28 -10.37
CA LEU A 213 2.29 19.32 -9.29
C LEU A 213 3.05 19.80 -8.04
N LEU A 214 4.35 20.14 -8.20
CA LEU A 214 5.26 20.33 -7.07
C LEU A 214 5.12 21.68 -6.38
N THR A 215 4.68 22.71 -7.09
CA THR A 215 4.54 24.06 -6.52
C THR A 215 3.09 24.49 -6.44
N ASP A 216 2.38 24.52 -7.57
CA ASP A 216 1.07 25.15 -7.60
C ASP A 216 0.05 24.33 -6.79
N ILE A 217 -0.04 23.03 -7.00
CA ILE A 217 -0.96 22.15 -6.25
C ILE A 217 -0.40 21.82 -4.86
N LEU A 218 0.75 21.16 -4.78
CA LEU A 218 1.26 20.62 -3.52
C LEU A 218 1.52 21.71 -2.47
N ARG A 219 2.18 22.81 -2.87
CA ARG A 219 2.61 23.85 -1.92
C ARG A 219 1.60 24.99 -1.81
N THR A 220 1.09 25.49 -2.94
CA THR A 220 0.20 26.65 -2.91
C THR A 220 -1.22 26.28 -2.50
N GLU A 221 -1.81 25.26 -3.12
CA GLU A 221 -3.19 24.87 -2.81
C GLU A 221 -3.27 24.06 -1.49
N TRP A 222 -2.37 23.06 -1.30
CA TRP A 222 -2.45 22.16 -0.13
C TRP A 222 -1.59 22.61 1.05
N ASN A 223 -0.79 23.67 0.89
CA ASN A 223 0.05 24.23 1.96
C ASN A 223 1.06 23.22 2.56
N PHE A 224 1.63 22.35 1.72
CA PHE A 224 2.67 21.42 2.13
C PHE A 224 3.93 22.16 2.62
N LYS A 225 4.46 21.76 3.78
CA LYS A 225 5.58 22.44 4.46
C LYS A 225 6.91 21.74 4.33
N GLY A 226 6.93 20.45 4.00
CA GLY A 226 8.15 19.66 3.90
C GLY A 226 8.93 19.85 2.60
N PHE A 227 9.87 18.96 2.33
CA PHE A 227 10.58 18.94 1.06
C PHE A 227 10.09 17.81 0.13
N VAL A 228 10.33 17.99 -1.18
CA VAL A 228 10.09 16.96 -2.21
C VAL A 228 11.40 16.31 -2.59
N MET A 229 11.46 14.97 -2.51
CA MET A 229 12.56 14.20 -3.07
C MET A 229 12.16 13.53 -4.38
N SER A 230 13.13 13.23 -5.23
CA SER A 230 12.90 12.36 -6.38
C SER A 230 12.74 10.90 -5.95
N ASP A 231 11.99 10.11 -6.71
CA ASP A 231 12.21 8.67 -6.71
C ASP A 231 13.64 8.36 -7.23
N TRP A 232 14.17 7.17 -6.93
CA TRP A 232 15.58 6.81 -7.19
C TRP A 232 15.92 6.82 -8.68
N GLY A 233 16.63 7.89 -9.10
CA GLY A 233 16.96 8.11 -10.51
C GLY A 233 15.85 8.74 -11.36
N ALA A 234 14.81 9.32 -10.76
CA ALA A 234 13.67 9.93 -11.45
C ALA A 234 13.95 11.33 -12.03
N VAL A 235 15.19 11.85 -11.95
CA VAL A 235 15.55 13.19 -12.41
C VAL A 235 15.97 13.15 -13.88
N ALA A 236 15.19 13.80 -14.75
CA ALA A 236 15.53 13.97 -16.17
C ALA A 236 16.34 15.28 -16.40
N ASP A 237 15.82 16.43 -15.94
CA ASP A 237 16.52 17.72 -15.96
C ASP A 237 16.51 18.34 -14.55
N ARG A 238 17.69 18.30 -13.91
CA ARG A 238 17.80 18.75 -12.51
C ARG A 238 17.53 20.25 -12.35
N VAL A 239 17.94 21.07 -13.32
CA VAL A 239 17.74 22.53 -13.26
C VAL A 239 16.26 22.88 -13.34
N LYS A 240 15.53 22.24 -14.27
CA LYS A 240 14.06 22.36 -14.34
C LYS A 240 13.40 21.84 -13.07
N GLY A 241 13.90 20.74 -12.52
CA GLY A 241 13.39 20.16 -11.27
C GLY A 241 13.45 21.16 -10.13
N VAL A 242 14.61 21.81 -9.87
CA VAL A 242 14.74 22.86 -8.84
C VAL A 242 13.78 24.02 -9.09
N ALA A 243 13.71 24.49 -10.35
CA ALA A 243 12.80 25.56 -10.72
C ALA A 243 11.31 25.20 -10.51
N ALA A 244 10.95 23.92 -10.68
CA ALA A 244 9.61 23.40 -10.48
C ALA A 244 9.24 23.15 -9.01
N GLY A 245 10.24 22.98 -8.12
CA GLY A 245 10.04 22.73 -6.69
C GLY A 245 10.49 21.35 -6.20
N LEU A 246 11.29 20.62 -7.00
CA LEU A 246 12.01 19.42 -6.56
C LEU A 246 13.22 19.82 -5.72
N ASP A 247 13.21 19.49 -4.45
CA ASP A 247 14.24 19.93 -3.51
C ASP A 247 15.46 18.99 -3.50
N LEU A 248 15.27 17.68 -3.36
CA LEU A 248 16.33 16.69 -3.18
C LEU A 248 16.35 15.65 -4.31
N GLU A 249 17.49 15.46 -4.95
CA GLU A 249 17.74 14.33 -5.88
C GLU A 249 18.26 13.12 -5.11
N MET A 250 17.64 11.95 -5.30
CA MET A 250 18.06 10.68 -4.71
C MET A 250 18.15 9.56 -5.78
N PRO A 251 19.19 8.70 -5.69
CA PRO A 251 20.46 8.99 -5.05
C PRO A 251 21.17 10.12 -5.79
N GLY A 252 22.20 10.71 -5.20
CA GLY A 252 22.97 11.75 -5.90
C GLY A 252 23.62 11.24 -7.19
N SER A 253 23.77 12.13 -8.17
CA SER A 253 24.34 11.81 -9.50
C SER A 253 25.88 11.76 -9.55
N GLY A 254 26.56 11.69 -8.39
CA GLY A 254 28.01 11.77 -8.31
C GLY A 254 28.58 13.15 -8.71
N GLY A 255 27.79 14.21 -8.51
CA GLY A 255 28.18 15.59 -8.80
C GLY A 255 27.85 16.08 -10.22
N VAL A 256 27.37 15.20 -11.10
CA VAL A 256 27.05 15.60 -12.50
C VAL A 256 25.91 16.62 -12.55
N ASN A 257 24.83 16.38 -11.84
CA ASN A 257 23.70 17.30 -11.80
C ASN A 257 23.96 18.50 -10.89
N ASP A 258 24.77 18.31 -9.85
CA ASP A 258 25.27 19.38 -8.97
C ASP A 258 25.98 20.46 -9.80
N ALA A 259 26.90 20.07 -10.66
CA ALA A 259 27.60 21.00 -11.55
C ALA A 259 26.67 21.78 -12.50
N LYS A 260 25.57 21.14 -12.97
CA LYS A 260 24.58 21.83 -13.82
C LYS A 260 23.82 22.91 -13.07
N ILE A 261 23.44 22.67 -11.81
CA ILE A 261 22.75 23.67 -10.97
C ILE A 261 23.69 24.87 -10.74
N VAL A 262 24.93 24.61 -10.31
CA VAL A 262 25.94 25.67 -10.08
C VAL A 262 26.15 26.51 -11.35
N ALA A 263 26.30 25.86 -12.49
CA ALA A 263 26.45 26.54 -13.78
C ALA A 263 25.21 27.38 -14.15
N ALA A 264 24.00 26.86 -13.92
CA ALA A 264 22.76 27.54 -14.21
C ALA A 264 22.55 28.79 -13.33
N VAL A 265 22.92 28.73 -12.04
CA VAL A 265 22.88 29.89 -11.13
C VAL A 265 23.89 30.93 -11.56
N LYS A 266 25.14 30.53 -11.86
CA LYS A 266 26.20 31.46 -12.33
C LYS A 266 25.83 32.13 -13.67
N ALA A 267 25.10 31.44 -14.53
CA ALA A 267 24.60 31.97 -15.81
C ALA A 267 23.30 32.79 -15.67
N GLY A 268 22.67 32.82 -14.50
CA GLY A 268 21.40 33.49 -14.27
C GLY A 268 20.18 32.83 -14.87
N THR A 269 20.28 31.57 -15.33
CA THR A 269 19.17 30.78 -15.88
C THR A 269 18.35 30.06 -14.79
N LEU A 270 18.93 29.89 -13.60
CA LEU A 270 18.24 29.49 -12.37
C LEU A 270 18.49 30.57 -11.31
N SER A 271 17.43 31.04 -10.64
CA SER A 271 17.63 32.01 -9.55
C SER A 271 18.20 31.30 -8.31
N GLU A 272 19.21 31.89 -7.68
CA GLU A 272 19.77 31.39 -6.42
C GLU A 272 18.70 31.31 -5.32
N ALA A 273 17.71 32.21 -5.34
CA ALA A 273 16.58 32.19 -4.41
C ALA A 273 15.69 30.94 -4.56
N ALA A 274 15.64 30.31 -5.74
CA ALA A 274 14.94 29.02 -5.91
C ALA A 274 15.71 27.87 -5.24
N LEU A 275 17.05 27.89 -5.36
CA LEU A 275 17.93 26.95 -4.68
C LEU A 275 17.88 27.15 -3.16
N ASP A 276 17.93 28.39 -2.67
CA ASP A 276 17.79 28.71 -1.25
C ASP A 276 16.49 28.17 -0.64
N LYS A 277 15.37 28.27 -1.37
CA LYS A 277 14.11 27.70 -0.91
C LYS A 277 14.16 26.18 -0.78
N ALA A 278 14.83 25.47 -1.68
CA ALA A 278 15.01 24.02 -1.60
C ALA A 278 15.87 23.67 -0.37
N VAL A 279 16.99 24.35 -0.20
CA VAL A 279 17.89 24.17 0.95
C VAL A 279 17.16 24.43 2.28
N ILE A 280 16.41 25.53 2.40
CA ILE A 280 15.64 25.85 3.60
C ILE A 280 14.68 24.69 3.96
N ARG A 281 13.97 24.11 2.99
CA ARG A 281 13.04 23.02 3.22
C ARG A 281 13.76 21.76 3.68
N ILE A 282 14.87 21.43 3.06
CA ILE A 282 15.71 20.28 3.44
C ILE A 282 16.23 20.48 4.87
N LEU A 283 16.82 21.62 5.17
CA LEU A 283 17.38 21.90 6.50
C LEU A 283 16.33 21.86 7.61
N ASN A 284 15.11 22.34 7.36
CA ASN A 284 14.01 22.22 8.33
C ASN A 284 13.75 20.76 8.73
N ILE A 285 13.80 19.84 7.78
CA ILE A 285 13.55 18.43 8.07
C ILE A 285 14.80 17.75 8.64
N VAL A 286 16.00 18.09 8.13
CA VAL A 286 17.28 17.56 8.65
C VAL A 286 17.44 17.90 10.13
N PHE A 287 17.25 19.14 10.51
CA PHE A 287 17.35 19.55 11.93
C PHE A 287 16.20 18.98 12.77
N ARG A 288 14.99 18.93 12.24
CA ARG A 288 13.88 18.27 12.94
C ARG A 288 14.21 16.81 13.25
N ALA A 289 14.75 16.08 12.28
CA ALA A 289 15.14 14.68 12.50
C ALA A 289 16.28 14.56 13.51
N ALA A 290 17.26 15.48 13.47
CA ALA A 290 18.35 15.50 14.44
C ALA A 290 17.87 15.80 15.86
N ASP A 291 16.98 16.77 16.03
CA ASP A 291 16.37 17.10 17.33
C ASP A 291 15.57 15.93 17.91
N GLU A 292 14.76 15.28 17.08
CA GLU A 292 14.04 14.08 17.49
C GLU A 292 15.00 12.93 17.84
N ALA A 293 16.09 12.76 17.08
CA ALA A 293 17.12 11.75 17.34
C ALA A 293 17.92 11.99 18.63
N ALA A 294 17.93 13.21 19.18
CA ALA A 294 18.60 13.54 20.44
C ALA A 294 17.94 12.85 21.66
N ALA A 295 16.66 12.51 21.59
CA ALA A 295 16.02 11.69 22.60
C ALA A 295 16.50 10.22 22.50
N PRO A 296 16.58 9.46 23.62
CA PRO A 296 16.97 8.06 23.58
C PRO A 296 16.12 7.25 22.60
N ALA A 297 16.77 6.43 21.78
CA ALA A 297 16.05 5.50 20.90
C ALA A 297 15.31 4.46 21.74
N PRO A 298 14.11 4.01 21.32
CA PRO A 298 13.40 2.92 21.97
C PRO A 298 14.21 1.62 21.84
N GLU A 299 14.01 0.72 22.79
CA GLU A 299 14.51 -0.65 22.66
C GLU A 299 13.82 -1.36 21.50
N LEU A 300 14.58 -2.07 20.68
CA LEU A 300 14.06 -2.82 19.54
C LEU A 300 13.36 -4.09 20.01
N ASP A 301 12.06 -4.18 19.87
CA ASP A 301 11.23 -5.32 20.24
C ASP A 301 10.60 -6.01 19.01
N LEU A 302 11.45 -6.66 18.21
CA LEU A 302 11.00 -7.38 17.01
C LEU A 302 9.98 -8.50 17.32
N LYS A 303 10.01 -9.10 18.54
CA LYS A 303 9.03 -10.13 18.93
C LYS A 303 7.66 -9.53 19.24
N GLY A 304 7.64 -8.39 19.92
CA GLY A 304 6.41 -7.64 20.18
C GLY A 304 5.80 -7.12 18.88
N ASP A 305 6.63 -6.58 18.00
CA ASP A 305 6.19 -6.06 16.69
C ASP A 305 5.72 -7.19 15.75
N HIS A 306 6.34 -8.40 15.80
CA HIS A 306 5.79 -9.59 15.14
C HIS A 306 4.37 -9.94 15.62
N THR A 307 4.14 -9.86 16.93
CA THR A 307 2.79 -10.08 17.48
C THR A 307 1.80 -9.04 16.96
N ILE A 308 2.21 -7.77 16.87
CA ILE A 308 1.39 -6.72 16.28
C ILE A 308 1.10 -7.05 14.81
N ALA A 309 2.10 -7.45 14.01
CA ALA A 309 1.90 -7.81 12.61
C ALA A 309 0.86 -8.94 12.44
N ALA A 310 0.91 -9.97 13.29
CA ALA A 310 -0.07 -11.05 13.27
C ALA A 310 -1.48 -10.60 13.67
N GLU A 311 -1.61 -9.70 14.66
CA GLU A 311 -2.91 -9.12 15.04
C GLU A 311 -3.50 -8.28 13.89
N LEU A 312 -2.69 -7.43 13.25
CA LEU A 312 -3.13 -6.64 12.11
C LEU A 312 -3.57 -7.53 10.94
N ALA A 313 -2.83 -8.59 10.64
CA ALA A 313 -3.17 -9.53 9.56
C ALA A 313 -4.54 -10.20 9.74
N LYS A 314 -4.95 -10.49 10.99
CA LYS A 314 -6.28 -11.05 11.29
C LYS A 314 -7.41 -10.09 10.91
N GLU A 315 -7.21 -8.79 11.10
CA GLU A 315 -8.19 -7.75 10.81
C GLU A 315 -8.24 -7.38 9.32
N CYS A 316 -7.17 -7.68 8.57
CA CYS A 316 -7.04 -7.37 7.15
C CYS A 316 -7.61 -8.46 6.22
N ALA A 317 -7.76 -9.69 6.69
CA ALA A 317 -8.25 -10.78 5.84
C ALA A 317 -9.74 -10.63 5.50
N VAL A 318 -10.09 -10.93 4.24
CA VAL A 318 -11.45 -10.76 3.71
C VAL A 318 -12.09 -12.12 3.45
N LEU A 319 -13.17 -12.41 4.14
CA LEU A 319 -14.01 -13.57 3.82
C LEU A 319 -14.90 -13.24 2.62
N LEU A 320 -14.50 -13.70 1.44
CA LEU A 320 -15.18 -13.38 0.18
C LEU A 320 -16.44 -14.20 -0.03
N GLN A 321 -16.41 -15.46 0.39
CA GLN A 321 -17.51 -16.40 0.27
C GLN A 321 -17.49 -17.38 1.43
N ASN A 322 -18.68 -17.75 1.96
CA ASN A 322 -18.82 -18.83 2.92
C ASN A 322 -20.23 -19.45 2.87
N ARG A 323 -20.30 -20.69 2.47
CA ARG A 323 -21.55 -21.49 2.44
C ARG A 323 -21.67 -22.39 3.68
N GLY A 324 -21.11 -21.93 4.82
CA GLY A 324 -21.24 -22.58 6.13
C GLY A 324 -20.16 -23.60 6.46
N VAL A 325 -19.04 -23.64 5.71
CA VAL A 325 -17.89 -24.49 6.04
C VAL A 325 -16.95 -23.83 7.05
N LEU A 326 -16.83 -22.51 7.01
CA LEU A 326 -16.04 -21.74 7.95
C LEU A 326 -16.92 -21.13 9.07
N PRO A 327 -16.41 -21.05 10.32
CA PRO A 327 -15.14 -21.61 10.78
C PRO A 327 -15.16 -23.15 10.80
N LEU A 328 -13.98 -23.75 10.60
CA LEU A 328 -13.78 -25.19 10.67
C LEU A 328 -14.16 -25.72 12.07
N LYS A 329 -14.82 -26.87 12.12
CA LYS A 329 -15.21 -27.47 13.40
C LYS A 329 -13.97 -28.02 14.14
N LYS A 330 -13.83 -27.68 15.42
CA LYS A 330 -12.76 -28.24 16.25
C LYS A 330 -12.81 -29.77 16.24
N GLY A 331 -11.66 -30.40 16.01
CA GLY A 331 -11.52 -31.86 15.93
C GLY A 331 -11.80 -32.47 14.55
N SER A 332 -12.24 -31.71 13.56
CA SER A 332 -12.35 -32.21 12.18
C SER A 332 -11.01 -32.62 11.60
N LYS A 333 -11.00 -33.68 10.78
CA LYS A 333 -9.85 -34.10 9.98
C LYS A 333 -9.79 -33.20 8.75
N VAL A 334 -8.81 -32.31 8.68
CA VAL A 334 -8.64 -31.34 7.60
C VAL A 334 -7.37 -31.64 6.83
N VAL A 335 -7.40 -31.49 5.50
CA VAL A 335 -6.18 -31.50 4.69
C VAL A 335 -5.85 -30.09 4.22
N TYR A 336 -4.61 -29.66 4.43
CA TYR A 336 -4.04 -28.45 3.84
C TYR A 336 -3.30 -28.82 2.57
N ILE A 337 -3.61 -28.12 1.49
CA ILE A 337 -3.09 -28.36 0.14
C ILE A 337 -2.50 -27.08 -0.40
N GLY A 338 -1.37 -27.19 -1.10
CA GLY A 338 -0.68 -26.06 -1.72
C GLY A 338 0.57 -25.62 -0.98
N GLY A 339 1.60 -25.27 -1.72
CA GLY A 339 2.90 -24.84 -1.17
C GLY A 339 2.79 -23.64 -0.21
N PHE A 340 1.82 -22.75 -0.41
CA PHE A 340 1.60 -21.60 0.47
C PHE A 340 1.10 -21.97 1.88
N ALA A 341 0.62 -23.16 2.12
CA ALA A 341 0.30 -23.63 3.48
C ALA A 341 1.55 -23.71 4.36
N LYS A 342 2.71 -24.01 3.76
CA LYS A 342 4.01 -24.18 4.41
C LYS A 342 4.94 -23.00 4.19
N THR A 343 4.91 -22.41 3.00
CA THR A 343 5.75 -21.27 2.62
C THR A 343 4.83 -20.17 2.08
N PRO A 344 4.15 -19.41 2.97
CA PRO A 344 3.17 -18.44 2.54
C PRO A 344 3.81 -17.29 1.77
N ARG A 345 3.11 -16.78 0.75
CA ARG A 345 3.44 -15.49 0.20
C ARG A 345 2.85 -14.41 1.11
N TYR A 346 3.71 -13.60 1.72
CA TYR A 346 3.35 -12.65 2.77
C TYR A 346 3.69 -11.20 2.44
N GLN A 347 4.53 -10.98 1.41
CA GLN A 347 4.94 -9.65 0.91
C GLN A 347 5.16 -9.68 -0.60
N GLY A 348 5.33 -8.49 -1.22
CA GLY A 348 5.71 -8.35 -2.62
C GLY A 348 7.22 -8.23 -2.82
N GLY A 349 7.64 -8.25 -4.09
CA GLY A 349 9.03 -8.09 -4.49
C GLY A 349 9.40 -6.64 -4.84
N GLY A 350 10.69 -6.35 -4.89
CA GLY A 350 11.23 -5.03 -5.25
C GLY A 350 11.74 -4.22 -4.05
N SER A 351 11.65 -2.89 -4.15
CA SER A 351 12.21 -1.97 -3.15
C SER A 351 11.55 -2.11 -1.76
N SER A 352 10.31 -2.56 -1.71
CA SER A 352 9.57 -2.77 -0.45
C SER A 352 9.78 -4.14 0.20
N HIS A 353 10.66 -5.00 -0.35
CA HIS A 353 10.91 -6.33 0.19
C HIS A 353 11.70 -6.27 1.51
N ILE A 354 11.14 -6.83 2.58
CA ILE A 354 11.69 -6.83 3.94
C ILE A 354 12.44 -8.13 4.23
N ASN A 355 13.62 -8.02 4.83
CA ASN A 355 14.37 -9.16 5.37
C ASN A 355 13.82 -9.50 6.76
N THR A 356 12.88 -10.43 6.82
CA THR A 356 12.14 -10.76 8.05
C THR A 356 12.97 -11.55 9.06
N ILE A 357 12.58 -11.46 10.32
CA ILE A 357 13.12 -12.31 11.39
C ILE A 357 12.52 -13.71 11.36
N ARG A 358 11.24 -13.82 10.96
CA ARG A 358 10.42 -15.03 11.02
C ARG A 358 9.23 -14.87 10.07
N VAL A 359 8.72 -15.96 9.56
CA VAL A 359 7.44 -16.02 8.87
C VAL A 359 6.63 -17.18 9.42
N ASP A 360 5.45 -16.90 9.94
CA ASP A 360 4.53 -17.96 10.41
C ASP A 360 3.84 -18.59 9.19
N SER A 361 3.78 -19.92 9.15
CA SER A 361 3.00 -20.66 8.18
C SER A 361 1.70 -21.18 8.78
N ALA A 362 0.65 -21.32 7.98
CA ALA A 362 -0.63 -21.87 8.45
C ALA A 362 -0.48 -23.31 8.93
N LEU A 363 0.39 -24.10 8.30
CA LEU A 363 0.65 -25.48 8.70
C LEU A 363 1.32 -25.54 10.07
N GLU A 364 2.40 -24.78 10.28
CA GLU A 364 3.11 -24.72 11.57
C GLU A 364 2.18 -24.28 12.71
N MET A 365 1.34 -23.27 12.45
CA MET A 365 0.41 -22.77 13.46
C MET A 365 -0.68 -23.80 13.79
N ALA A 366 -1.23 -24.46 12.79
CA ALA A 366 -2.21 -25.53 13.01
C ALA A 366 -1.63 -26.70 13.83
N GLU A 367 -0.39 -27.10 13.53
CA GLU A 367 0.32 -28.15 14.30
C GLU A 367 0.57 -27.70 15.76
N SER A 368 1.04 -26.47 15.95
CA SER A 368 1.31 -25.92 17.28
C SER A 368 0.07 -25.81 18.16
N HIS A 369 -1.10 -25.57 17.56
CA HIS A 369 -2.40 -25.51 18.23
C HIS A 369 -3.10 -26.87 18.35
N GLY A 370 -2.43 -27.97 17.95
CA GLY A 370 -2.98 -29.32 18.02
C GLY A 370 -4.19 -29.53 17.12
N ARG A 371 -4.29 -28.78 15.99
CA ARG A 371 -5.33 -29.01 14.98
C ARG A 371 -5.07 -30.36 14.31
N ARG A 372 -6.16 -31.05 13.94
CA ARG A 372 -6.06 -32.33 13.24
C ARG A 372 -5.89 -32.11 11.73
N VAL A 373 -4.71 -31.67 11.32
CA VAL A 373 -4.37 -31.32 9.95
C VAL A 373 -3.37 -32.31 9.37
N SER A 374 -3.58 -32.68 8.10
CA SER A 374 -2.58 -33.32 7.23
C SER A 374 -2.20 -32.36 6.10
N TYR A 375 -1.04 -32.58 5.50
CA TYR A 375 -0.52 -31.70 4.44
C TYR A 375 -0.17 -32.50 3.18
N VAL A 376 -0.53 -31.94 2.02
CA VAL A 376 -0.10 -32.40 0.70
C VAL A 376 0.28 -31.16 -0.12
N GLU A 377 1.45 -31.16 -0.73
CA GLU A 377 1.90 -29.99 -1.48
C GLU A 377 1.02 -29.70 -2.70
N GLY A 378 0.73 -30.72 -3.49
CA GLY A 378 -0.11 -30.59 -4.69
C GLY A 378 0.50 -29.70 -5.78
N PHE A 379 0.89 -28.48 -5.44
CA PHE A 379 1.66 -27.55 -6.28
C PHE A 379 2.63 -26.71 -5.39
N PRO A 380 3.80 -26.34 -5.93
CA PRO A 380 4.77 -25.50 -5.19
C PRO A 380 4.30 -24.05 -5.05
N ALA A 381 4.89 -23.32 -4.10
CA ALA A 381 4.54 -21.93 -3.82
C ALA A 381 5.07 -20.93 -4.88
N ASP A 382 6.18 -21.23 -5.52
CA ASP A 382 6.96 -20.30 -6.33
C ASP A 382 6.93 -20.59 -7.85
N LEU A 383 6.34 -21.72 -8.26
CA LEU A 383 6.33 -22.16 -9.65
C LEU A 383 4.93 -22.58 -10.11
N ASP A 384 4.63 -22.36 -11.38
CA ASP A 384 3.49 -22.98 -12.06
C ASP A 384 3.88 -24.36 -12.59
N GLN A 385 3.99 -25.32 -11.69
CA GLN A 385 4.37 -26.69 -11.99
C GLN A 385 3.26 -27.67 -11.63
N ARG A 386 3.01 -28.62 -12.53
CA ARG A 386 2.06 -29.69 -12.34
C ARG A 386 2.76 -31.02 -12.30
N GLU A 387 2.61 -31.73 -11.18
CA GLU A 387 3.01 -33.12 -11.03
C GLU A 387 1.76 -33.99 -10.82
N GLU A 388 1.44 -34.87 -11.76
CA GLU A 388 0.18 -35.61 -11.74
C GLU A 388 0.08 -36.52 -10.51
N GLU A 389 1.17 -37.08 -10.03
CA GLU A 389 1.19 -37.91 -8.81
C GLU A 389 0.80 -37.08 -7.58
N GLU A 390 1.37 -35.87 -7.44
CA GLU A 390 1.02 -34.95 -6.35
C GLU A 390 -0.44 -34.48 -6.42
N PHE A 391 -0.96 -34.26 -7.64
CA PHE A 391 -2.37 -33.93 -7.84
C PHE A 391 -3.29 -35.05 -7.37
N LEU A 392 -2.97 -36.31 -7.76
CA LEU A 392 -3.76 -37.48 -7.35
C LEU A 392 -3.70 -37.69 -5.83
N ARG A 393 -2.53 -37.47 -5.21
CA ARG A 393 -2.38 -37.54 -3.75
C ARG A 393 -3.25 -36.46 -3.05
N ALA A 394 -3.25 -35.23 -3.55
CA ALA A 394 -4.04 -34.15 -3.00
C ALA A 394 -5.56 -34.44 -3.13
N VAL A 395 -6.02 -34.91 -4.28
CA VAL A 395 -7.41 -35.26 -4.53
C VAL A 395 -7.85 -36.42 -3.63
N SER A 396 -7.02 -37.48 -3.49
CA SER A 396 -7.30 -38.60 -2.59
C SER A 396 -7.39 -38.17 -1.13
N ALA A 397 -6.44 -37.37 -0.66
CA ALA A 397 -6.42 -36.85 0.71
C ALA A 397 -7.65 -35.96 0.99
N ALA A 398 -8.06 -35.16 0.03
CA ALA A 398 -9.25 -34.31 0.12
C ALA A 398 -10.54 -35.15 0.23
N ALA A 399 -10.65 -36.22 -0.54
CA ALA A 399 -11.83 -37.13 -0.49
C ALA A 399 -12.00 -37.83 0.86
N GLU A 400 -10.90 -38.07 1.58
CA GLU A 400 -10.88 -38.73 2.89
C GLU A 400 -11.00 -37.77 4.10
N ALA A 401 -10.92 -36.47 3.86
CA ALA A 401 -10.98 -35.45 4.90
C ALA A 401 -12.41 -34.96 5.14
N ASP A 402 -12.67 -34.37 6.31
CA ASP A 402 -13.92 -33.68 6.60
C ASP A 402 -14.02 -32.34 5.86
N ALA A 403 -12.86 -31.72 5.58
CA ALA A 403 -12.73 -30.51 4.78
C ALA A 403 -11.31 -30.42 4.17
N ALA A 404 -11.19 -29.70 3.05
CA ALA A 404 -9.94 -29.37 2.41
C ALA A 404 -9.75 -27.85 2.38
N VAL A 405 -8.57 -27.37 2.76
CA VAL A 405 -8.16 -25.97 2.62
C VAL A 405 -7.02 -25.90 1.63
N ILE A 406 -7.25 -25.20 0.51
CA ILE A 406 -6.25 -25.01 -0.55
C ILE A 406 -5.67 -23.61 -0.40
N PHE A 407 -4.37 -23.54 -0.15
CA PHE A 407 -3.63 -22.29 -0.05
C PHE A 407 -3.05 -21.95 -1.41
N ALA A 408 -3.73 -21.05 -2.12
CA ALA A 408 -3.41 -20.63 -3.48
C ALA A 408 -3.06 -19.14 -3.54
N GLY A 409 -2.50 -18.69 -4.64
CA GLY A 409 -2.18 -17.27 -4.82
C GLY A 409 -1.18 -17.03 -5.94
N LEU A 410 -0.69 -15.80 -6.03
CA LEU A 410 0.28 -15.41 -7.03
C LEU A 410 1.71 -15.63 -6.50
N PRO A 411 2.55 -16.39 -7.19
CA PRO A 411 4.00 -16.39 -6.93
C PRO A 411 4.61 -14.99 -7.14
N GLU A 412 5.75 -14.70 -6.53
CA GLU A 412 6.44 -13.42 -6.70
C GLU A 412 6.81 -13.12 -8.16
N SER A 413 7.09 -14.16 -8.94
CA SER A 413 7.33 -14.06 -10.38
C SER A 413 6.13 -13.58 -11.20
N PHE A 414 4.92 -13.58 -10.62
CA PHE A 414 3.70 -13.09 -11.27
C PHE A 414 3.37 -11.64 -10.89
N GLU A 415 3.85 -11.16 -9.75
CA GLU A 415 3.49 -9.85 -9.20
C GLU A 415 4.65 -9.28 -8.39
N SER A 416 5.27 -8.21 -8.87
CA SER A 416 6.41 -7.54 -8.24
C SER A 416 6.58 -6.12 -8.77
N GLU A 417 7.31 -5.28 -8.06
CA GLU A 417 7.88 -4.08 -8.65
C GLU A 417 8.80 -4.45 -9.83
N GLY A 418 8.78 -3.60 -10.87
CA GLY A 418 9.62 -3.73 -12.06
C GLY A 418 8.90 -4.30 -13.29
N PHE A 419 7.76 -4.95 -13.13
CA PHE A 419 6.93 -5.44 -14.23
C PHE A 419 5.46 -5.50 -13.89
N ASP A 420 4.61 -5.39 -14.91
CA ASP A 420 3.17 -5.58 -14.81
C ASP A 420 2.80 -7.03 -15.11
N ARG A 421 1.71 -7.51 -14.54
CA ARG A 421 1.11 -8.80 -14.88
C ARG A 421 0.60 -8.79 -16.32
N SER A 422 0.66 -9.95 -16.99
CA SER A 422 0.10 -10.11 -18.35
C SER A 422 -1.35 -10.56 -18.37
N HIS A 423 -1.87 -11.06 -17.25
CA HIS A 423 -3.24 -11.57 -17.10
C HIS A 423 -3.65 -11.62 -15.62
N MET A 424 -4.95 -11.75 -15.35
CA MET A 424 -5.49 -11.89 -13.99
C MET A 424 -5.55 -13.35 -13.48
N ARG A 425 -5.14 -14.33 -14.26
CA ARG A 425 -5.26 -15.74 -13.88
C ARG A 425 -4.27 -16.12 -12.80
N LEU A 426 -4.70 -17.03 -11.91
CA LEU A 426 -3.76 -17.80 -11.09
C LEU A 426 -2.91 -18.72 -11.98
N PRO A 427 -1.78 -19.25 -11.49
CA PRO A 427 -1.10 -20.37 -12.13
C PRO A 427 -2.06 -21.48 -12.53
N GLU A 428 -1.85 -22.07 -13.71
CA GLU A 428 -2.77 -23.06 -14.25
C GLU A 428 -2.84 -24.32 -13.39
N SER A 429 -1.71 -24.72 -12.81
CA SER A 429 -1.62 -25.83 -11.86
C SER A 429 -2.58 -25.64 -10.67
N GLN A 430 -2.64 -24.43 -10.12
CA GLN A 430 -3.52 -24.10 -8.99
C GLN A 430 -5.00 -24.18 -9.38
N ASN A 431 -5.40 -23.55 -10.50
CA ASN A 431 -6.78 -23.59 -10.97
C ASN A 431 -7.26 -25.03 -11.24
N ASN A 432 -6.40 -25.84 -11.86
CA ASN A 432 -6.70 -27.24 -12.16
C ASN A 432 -6.87 -28.08 -10.89
N LEU A 433 -5.99 -27.90 -9.89
CA LEU A 433 -6.09 -28.67 -8.66
C LEU A 433 -7.31 -28.25 -7.83
N ILE A 434 -7.61 -26.94 -7.72
CA ILE A 434 -8.81 -26.46 -7.03
C ILE A 434 -10.06 -27.11 -7.63
N ALA A 435 -10.20 -27.12 -8.96
CA ALA A 435 -11.35 -27.72 -9.64
C ALA A 435 -11.47 -29.23 -9.35
N ARG A 436 -10.36 -29.98 -9.37
CA ARG A 436 -10.34 -31.42 -9.08
C ARG A 436 -10.69 -31.73 -7.62
N VAL A 437 -10.18 -30.96 -6.69
CA VAL A 437 -10.48 -31.12 -5.25
C VAL A 437 -11.94 -30.78 -4.98
N ALA A 438 -12.46 -29.68 -5.53
CA ALA A 438 -13.86 -29.29 -5.38
C ALA A 438 -14.83 -30.34 -5.91
N ALA A 439 -14.44 -31.10 -6.95
CA ALA A 439 -15.28 -32.19 -7.50
C ALA A 439 -15.45 -33.37 -6.53
N VAL A 440 -14.51 -33.62 -5.62
CA VAL A 440 -14.53 -34.75 -4.68
C VAL A 440 -14.83 -34.37 -3.24
N GLN A 441 -14.57 -33.11 -2.87
CA GLN A 441 -14.75 -32.60 -1.50
C GLN A 441 -15.65 -31.36 -1.50
N LYS A 442 -16.86 -31.53 -0.92
CA LYS A 442 -17.84 -30.43 -0.85
C LYS A 442 -17.39 -29.29 0.10
N ASN A 443 -16.72 -29.64 1.19
CA ASN A 443 -16.22 -28.67 2.17
C ASN A 443 -14.83 -28.14 1.75
N THR A 444 -14.74 -27.63 0.53
CA THR A 444 -13.50 -27.02 0.01
C THR A 444 -13.47 -25.54 0.33
N VAL A 445 -12.36 -25.11 0.92
CA VAL A 445 -12.00 -23.72 1.23
C VAL A 445 -10.79 -23.34 0.40
N VAL A 446 -10.79 -22.15 -0.19
CA VAL A 446 -9.59 -21.58 -0.83
C VAL A 446 -9.12 -20.39 -0.02
N ALA A 447 -7.88 -20.43 0.47
CA ALA A 447 -7.18 -19.32 1.10
C ALA A 447 -6.27 -18.68 0.06
N LEU A 448 -6.54 -17.42 -0.31
CA LEU A 448 -5.85 -16.70 -1.39
C LEU A 448 -4.78 -15.78 -0.83
N HIS A 449 -3.55 -15.88 -1.36
CA HIS A 449 -2.43 -15.00 -1.11
C HIS A 449 -2.10 -14.22 -2.40
N THR A 450 -2.53 -12.97 -2.48
CA THR A 450 -2.38 -12.13 -3.68
C THR A 450 -2.34 -10.65 -3.31
N GLY A 451 -1.61 -9.83 -4.06
CA GLY A 451 -1.58 -8.38 -3.87
C GLY A 451 -2.63 -7.62 -4.68
N SER A 452 -3.32 -8.32 -5.60
CA SER A 452 -4.30 -7.74 -6.51
C SER A 452 -5.33 -8.78 -6.93
N PRO A 453 -6.46 -8.39 -7.56
CA PRO A 453 -7.52 -9.32 -7.99
C PRO A 453 -7.02 -10.43 -8.92
N VAL A 454 -7.61 -11.60 -8.78
CA VAL A 454 -7.40 -12.76 -9.66
C VAL A 454 -8.73 -13.33 -10.15
N GLU A 455 -8.71 -13.93 -11.34
CA GLU A 455 -9.84 -14.69 -11.85
C GLU A 455 -10.02 -15.98 -11.06
N CYS A 456 -11.25 -16.26 -10.60
CA CYS A 456 -11.60 -17.44 -9.83
C CYS A 456 -12.69 -18.26 -10.54
N PRO A 457 -12.35 -18.98 -11.62
CA PRO A 457 -13.36 -19.73 -12.40
C PRO A 457 -14.07 -20.81 -11.59
N TRP A 458 -13.45 -21.27 -10.53
CA TRP A 458 -13.93 -22.29 -9.59
C TRP A 458 -14.77 -21.73 -8.42
N ALA A 459 -15.00 -20.40 -8.34
CA ALA A 459 -15.67 -19.77 -7.18
C ALA A 459 -17.04 -20.38 -6.87
N ASN A 460 -17.78 -20.84 -7.88
CA ASN A 460 -19.07 -21.49 -7.68
C ASN A 460 -18.97 -22.93 -7.17
N ASP A 461 -17.84 -23.59 -7.31
CA ASP A 461 -17.62 -24.99 -6.98
C ASP A 461 -17.06 -25.19 -5.56
N VAL A 462 -16.53 -24.14 -4.94
CA VAL A 462 -15.98 -24.19 -3.58
C VAL A 462 -16.93 -23.57 -2.55
N ASN A 463 -16.84 -24.00 -1.30
CA ASN A 463 -17.76 -23.56 -0.25
C ASN A 463 -17.32 -22.28 0.44
N ALA A 464 -16.03 -21.98 0.50
CA ALA A 464 -15.54 -20.72 1.06
C ALA A 464 -14.30 -20.22 0.33
N VAL A 465 -14.14 -18.90 0.32
CA VAL A 465 -12.95 -18.20 -0.17
C VAL A 465 -12.56 -17.17 0.87
N LEU A 466 -11.33 -17.28 1.38
CA LEU A 466 -10.73 -16.36 2.34
C LEU A 466 -9.52 -15.70 1.69
N CYS A 467 -9.59 -14.40 1.41
CA CYS A 467 -8.45 -13.63 0.90
C CYS A 467 -7.58 -13.15 2.05
N MET A 468 -6.36 -13.64 2.11
CA MET A 468 -5.35 -13.25 3.08
C MET A 468 -4.52 -12.05 2.60
N TYR A 469 -4.67 -11.65 1.34
CA TYR A 469 -3.80 -10.68 0.68
C TYR A 469 -2.30 -11.01 0.91
N LEU A 470 -1.46 -10.01 1.15
CA LEU A 470 -0.08 -10.15 1.58
C LEU A 470 0.02 -9.67 3.04
N GLY A 471 -0.32 -10.57 3.94
CA GLY A 471 -0.59 -10.29 5.35
C GLY A 471 0.64 -10.11 6.24
N GLY A 472 1.86 -9.94 5.67
CA GLY A 472 3.08 -9.81 6.44
C GLY A 472 3.54 -11.12 7.10
N GLU A 473 4.57 -11.03 7.92
CA GLU A 473 5.23 -12.23 8.49
C GLU A 473 4.34 -13.04 9.45
N GLY A 474 3.27 -12.45 9.98
CA GLY A 474 2.28 -13.09 10.85
C GLY A 474 1.09 -13.72 10.13
N VAL A 475 1.12 -13.82 8.79
CA VAL A 475 -0.02 -14.28 7.98
C VAL A 475 -0.48 -15.70 8.31
N GLY A 476 0.43 -16.59 8.69
CA GLY A 476 0.10 -17.98 9.08
C GLY A 476 -0.68 -18.04 10.40
N THR A 477 -0.28 -17.24 11.39
CA THR A 477 -1.02 -17.07 12.65
C THR A 477 -2.42 -16.52 12.39
N ALA A 478 -2.55 -15.54 11.50
CA ALA A 478 -3.86 -14.99 11.11
C ALA A 478 -4.73 -16.04 10.41
N ALA A 479 -4.15 -16.80 9.47
CA ALA A 479 -4.88 -17.84 8.73
C ALA A 479 -5.41 -18.93 9.67
N ASP A 480 -4.59 -19.46 10.60
CA ASP A 480 -5.06 -20.46 11.56
C ASP A 480 -6.20 -19.91 12.42
N ALA A 481 -6.03 -18.71 12.99
CA ALA A 481 -7.06 -18.13 13.85
C ALA A 481 -8.40 -17.92 13.13
N LEU A 482 -8.36 -17.48 11.87
CA LEU A 482 -9.55 -17.24 11.04
C LEU A 482 -10.19 -18.55 10.58
N LEU A 483 -9.41 -19.50 10.07
CA LEU A 483 -9.93 -20.78 9.61
C LEU A 483 -10.63 -21.57 10.71
N TRP A 484 -10.10 -21.54 11.94
CA TRP A 484 -10.62 -22.30 13.06
C TRP A 484 -11.55 -21.51 14.00
N GLY A 485 -11.85 -20.25 13.66
CA GLY A 485 -12.82 -19.42 14.38
C GLY A 485 -12.33 -18.88 15.73
N ASP A 486 -11.02 -18.83 15.94
CA ASP A 486 -10.43 -18.13 17.11
C ASP A 486 -10.42 -16.62 16.87
N ALA A 487 -10.55 -16.17 15.59
CA ALA A 487 -10.83 -14.80 15.19
C ALA A 487 -11.99 -14.77 14.18
N ASN A 488 -12.65 -13.61 14.08
CA ASN A 488 -13.74 -13.37 13.14
C ASN A 488 -13.26 -12.48 12.00
N PRO A 489 -13.40 -12.87 10.72
CA PRO A 489 -13.04 -12.00 9.60
C PRO A 489 -13.81 -10.68 9.65
N SER A 490 -13.09 -9.59 9.45
CA SER A 490 -13.67 -8.23 9.45
C SER A 490 -13.30 -7.40 8.23
N GLY A 491 -12.37 -7.86 7.44
CA GLY A 491 -11.89 -7.16 6.25
C GLY A 491 -12.97 -6.95 5.19
N ARG A 492 -12.77 -5.90 4.38
CA ARG A 492 -13.61 -5.55 3.23
C ARG A 492 -12.69 -5.30 2.03
N LEU A 493 -13.14 -5.65 0.82
CA LEU A 493 -12.34 -5.45 -0.39
C LEU A 493 -12.08 -3.95 -0.65
N PRO A 494 -10.82 -3.51 -0.69
CA PRO A 494 -10.46 -2.13 -1.03
C PRO A 494 -10.42 -1.89 -2.54
N GLU A 495 -10.82 -2.88 -3.32
CA GLU A 495 -10.85 -2.87 -4.78
C GLU A 495 -11.88 -3.85 -5.30
N THR A 496 -12.46 -3.54 -6.46
CA THR A 496 -13.41 -4.43 -7.14
C THR A 496 -12.68 -5.63 -7.75
N TRP A 497 -13.22 -6.82 -7.60
CA TRP A 497 -12.77 -8.03 -8.27
C TRP A 497 -13.64 -8.29 -9.50
N PRO A 498 -13.18 -7.99 -10.72
CA PRO A 498 -13.94 -8.23 -11.93
C PRO A 498 -14.02 -9.74 -12.23
N LEU A 499 -14.97 -10.13 -13.07
CA LEU A 499 -15.08 -11.50 -13.52
C LEU A 499 -13.92 -11.91 -14.43
N ARG A 500 -13.44 -10.99 -15.24
CA ARG A 500 -12.33 -11.17 -16.20
C ARG A 500 -11.65 -9.82 -16.50
N LEU A 501 -10.45 -9.91 -17.04
CA LEU A 501 -9.63 -8.74 -17.34
C LEU A 501 -10.30 -7.77 -18.32
N GLU A 502 -11.01 -8.30 -19.33
CA GLU A 502 -11.68 -7.52 -20.37
C GLU A 502 -12.79 -6.62 -19.85
N ASP A 503 -13.30 -6.86 -18.64
CA ASP A 503 -14.33 -6.05 -18.01
C ASP A 503 -13.76 -4.80 -17.31
N THR A 504 -12.44 -4.70 -17.19
CA THR A 504 -11.78 -3.57 -16.50
C THR A 504 -11.86 -2.28 -17.32
N PRO A 505 -12.02 -1.11 -16.66
CA PRO A 505 -12.20 0.16 -17.37
C PRO A 505 -11.03 0.56 -18.28
N CYS A 506 -9.81 0.15 -17.91
CA CYS A 506 -8.59 0.48 -18.63
C CYS A 506 -8.09 -0.62 -19.58
N TYR A 507 -8.89 -1.66 -19.85
CA TYR A 507 -8.45 -2.83 -20.63
C TYR A 507 -7.82 -2.49 -21.98
N LEU A 508 -8.41 -1.54 -22.70
CA LEU A 508 -7.93 -1.16 -24.04
C LEU A 508 -6.76 -0.16 -24.02
N ASP A 509 -6.52 0.48 -22.88
CA ASP A 509 -5.54 1.56 -22.75
C ASP A 509 -4.37 1.22 -21.81
N PHE A 510 -4.40 0.06 -21.18
CA PHE A 510 -3.31 -0.43 -20.32
C PHE A 510 -2.48 -1.49 -21.07
N PRO A 511 -1.16 -1.40 -21.10
CA PRO A 511 -0.27 -0.39 -20.53
C PRO A 511 0.06 0.78 -21.49
N GLY A 512 -0.72 1.02 -22.52
CA GLY A 512 -0.55 2.06 -23.52
C GLY A 512 0.38 1.68 -24.69
N ASP A 513 0.69 2.65 -25.54
CA ASP A 513 1.52 2.47 -26.76
C ASP A 513 3.03 2.53 -26.49
N GLY A 514 3.42 2.67 -25.22
CA GLY A 514 4.80 2.72 -24.78
C GLY A 514 5.31 4.14 -24.46
N ARG A 515 4.75 5.21 -25.02
CA ARG A 515 5.06 6.58 -24.64
C ARG A 515 3.90 7.24 -23.92
N HIS A 516 2.70 7.04 -24.43
CA HIS A 516 1.48 7.61 -23.91
C HIS A 516 0.57 6.53 -23.36
N VAL A 517 -0.01 6.79 -22.20
CA VAL A 517 -1.00 5.95 -21.55
C VAL A 517 -2.21 6.82 -21.31
N GLU A 518 -3.20 6.69 -22.19
CA GLU A 518 -4.42 7.47 -22.09
C GLU A 518 -5.33 6.91 -20.99
N TYR A 519 -5.73 7.76 -20.07
CA TYR A 519 -6.66 7.43 -18.99
C TYR A 519 -8.09 7.76 -19.44
N ARG A 520 -8.55 7.06 -20.51
CA ARG A 520 -9.84 7.33 -21.17
C ARG A 520 -11.04 7.05 -20.31
N GLU A 521 -10.89 6.15 -19.33
CA GLU A 521 -11.92 5.88 -18.34
C GLU A 521 -12.26 7.12 -17.50
N GLY A 522 -11.38 8.11 -17.46
CA GLY A 522 -11.58 9.35 -16.73
C GLY A 522 -11.77 9.09 -15.22
N VAL A 523 -12.89 9.57 -14.68
CA VAL A 523 -13.23 9.39 -13.25
C VAL A 523 -13.84 8.02 -12.95
N TYR A 524 -14.07 7.19 -13.97
CA TYR A 524 -14.66 5.86 -13.82
C TYR A 524 -13.62 4.79 -13.54
N VAL A 525 -12.94 4.89 -12.41
CA VAL A 525 -11.99 3.90 -11.92
C VAL A 525 -12.65 2.99 -10.89
N GLY A 526 -12.34 1.69 -10.92
CA GLY A 526 -12.83 0.72 -9.96
C GLY A 526 -14.36 0.63 -9.93
N TYR A 527 -14.95 0.57 -8.74
CA TYR A 527 -16.40 0.41 -8.55
C TYR A 527 -17.23 1.48 -9.28
N ARG A 528 -16.69 2.69 -9.48
CA ARG A 528 -17.38 3.77 -10.22
C ARG A 528 -17.71 3.36 -11.66
N TRP A 529 -16.84 2.55 -12.28
CA TRP A 529 -17.06 2.00 -13.61
C TRP A 529 -18.14 0.95 -13.62
N TYR A 530 -18.02 -0.05 -12.76
CA TYR A 530 -18.94 -1.19 -12.74
C TYR A 530 -20.34 -0.78 -12.35
N ASP A 531 -20.49 0.12 -11.39
CA ASP A 531 -21.78 0.66 -10.95
C ASP A 531 -22.43 1.51 -12.05
N ALA A 532 -21.68 2.43 -12.68
CA ALA A 532 -22.18 3.24 -13.77
C ALA A 532 -22.63 2.41 -14.99
N ARG A 533 -21.92 1.33 -15.27
CA ARG A 533 -22.23 0.39 -16.37
C ARG A 533 -23.22 -0.69 -15.96
N LYS A 534 -23.57 -0.81 -14.68
CA LYS A 534 -24.38 -1.92 -14.12
C LYS A 534 -23.81 -3.28 -14.51
N MET A 535 -22.50 -3.40 -14.50
CA MET A 535 -21.79 -4.63 -14.86
C MET A 535 -21.67 -5.57 -13.67
N PRO A 536 -21.88 -6.88 -13.87
CA PRO A 536 -21.61 -7.85 -12.83
C PRO A 536 -20.12 -7.94 -12.54
N VAL A 537 -19.78 -8.16 -11.28
CA VAL A 537 -18.41 -8.39 -10.81
C VAL A 537 -18.39 -9.67 -9.98
N LEU A 538 -17.20 -10.24 -9.78
CA LEU A 538 -17.07 -11.41 -8.93
C LEU A 538 -17.35 -11.02 -7.47
N TRP A 539 -16.70 -9.97 -6.98
CA TRP A 539 -16.97 -9.35 -5.68
C TRP A 539 -16.79 -7.83 -5.79
N PRO A 540 -17.75 -7.03 -5.31
CA PRO A 540 -17.66 -5.59 -5.41
C PRO A 540 -16.69 -4.98 -4.36
N PHE A 541 -16.24 -3.76 -4.61
CA PHE A 541 -15.59 -2.92 -3.60
C PHE A 541 -16.42 -2.91 -2.31
N GLY A 542 -15.76 -2.94 -1.16
CA GLY A 542 -16.41 -2.95 0.16
C GLY A 542 -17.03 -4.29 0.57
N HIS A 543 -16.96 -5.33 -0.28
CA HIS A 543 -17.46 -6.66 0.04
C HIS A 543 -16.59 -7.38 1.05
N GLY A 544 -17.24 -8.07 1.97
CA GLY A 544 -16.62 -8.97 2.93
C GLY A 544 -17.67 -9.53 3.88
N LEU A 545 -17.52 -10.79 4.24
CA LEU A 545 -18.42 -11.52 5.14
C LEU A 545 -17.83 -11.62 6.54
N SER A 546 -18.66 -12.04 7.47
CA SER A 546 -18.29 -12.28 8.87
C SER A 546 -18.90 -13.60 9.34
N TYR A 547 -18.35 -14.20 10.39
CA TYR A 547 -18.96 -15.35 11.07
C TYR A 547 -20.15 -14.96 11.94
N THR A 548 -20.43 -13.66 12.05
CA THR A 548 -21.63 -13.12 12.72
C THR A 548 -22.49 -12.32 11.75
N GLY A 549 -23.67 -11.92 12.15
CA GLY A 549 -24.57 -11.09 11.35
C GLY A 549 -24.75 -9.69 11.97
N PHE A 550 -24.86 -8.68 11.11
CA PHE A 550 -25.15 -7.31 11.49
C PHE A 550 -26.47 -6.86 10.87
N VAL A 551 -27.26 -6.11 11.62
CA VAL A 551 -28.52 -5.52 11.17
C VAL A 551 -28.45 -4.00 11.29
N TYR A 552 -28.75 -3.32 10.20
CA TYR A 552 -28.81 -1.88 10.09
C TYR A 552 -30.24 -1.38 10.30
N ARG A 553 -30.43 -0.41 11.14
CA ARG A 553 -31.75 0.18 11.46
C ARG A 553 -31.64 1.69 11.64
N ASN A 554 -32.82 2.36 11.50
CA ASN A 554 -32.99 3.78 11.82
C ASN A 554 -31.96 4.70 11.13
N ALA A 555 -31.74 4.46 9.81
CA ALA A 555 -30.95 5.40 9.03
C ALA A 555 -31.69 6.75 8.95
N GLN A 556 -31.02 7.83 9.34
CA GLN A 556 -31.57 9.19 9.39
C GLN A 556 -30.54 10.18 8.87
N LEU A 557 -31.01 11.18 8.14
CA LEU A 557 -30.24 12.35 7.75
C LEU A 557 -30.63 13.53 8.66
N THR A 558 -29.70 14.43 8.91
CA THR A 558 -29.98 15.66 9.67
C THR A 558 -30.68 16.72 8.82
N ALA A 559 -30.62 16.60 7.50
CA ALA A 559 -31.31 17.46 6.55
C ALA A 559 -31.60 16.67 5.25
N ASP A 560 -32.76 16.90 4.65
CA ASP A 560 -33.13 16.33 3.35
C ASP A 560 -32.70 17.23 2.19
N GLU A 561 -32.47 18.51 2.47
CA GLU A 561 -31.96 19.52 1.54
C GLU A 561 -30.75 20.22 2.15
N PHE A 562 -29.73 20.45 1.34
CA PHE A 562 -28.49 21.13 1.77
C PHE A 562 -27.84 21.84 0.58
N ALA A 563 -27.16 22.95 0.85
CA ALA A 563 -26.41 23.72 -0.12
C ALA A 563 -24.94 23.33 -0.14
N GLU A 564 -24.22 23.79 -1.14
CA GLU A 564 -22.76 23.67 -1.19
C GLU A 564 -22.12 24.29 0.06
N GLY A 565 -21.25 23.54 0.72
CA GLY A 565 -20.60 23.94 1.96
C GLY A 565 -21.34 23.54 3.23
N ASP A 566 -22.57 23.04 3.14
CA ASP A 566 -23.30 22.51 4.28
C ASP A 566 -22.80 21.12 4.70
N SER A 567 -22.98 20.78 5.96
CA SER A 567 -22.70 19.45 6.50
C SER A 567 -23.97 18.69 6.78
N VAL A 568 -24.10 17.50 6.24
CA VAL A 568 -25.18 16.55 6.53
C VAL A 568 -24.64 15.41 7.38
N ARG A 569 -25.28 15.16 8.51
CA ARG A 569 -24.93 14.02 9.36
C ARG A 569 -25.86 12.85 9.06
N VAL A 570 -25.26 11.69 8.81
CA VAL A 570 -25.97 10.40 8.69
C VAL A 570 -25.85 9.68 10.02
N ARG A 571 -26.97 9.20 10.55
CA ARG A 571 -27.02 8.38 11.75
C ARG A 571 -27.65 7.03 11.40
N VAL A 572 -27.00 5.95 11.81
CA VAL A 572 -27.50 4.59 11.63
C VAL A 572 -27.24 3.76 12.88
N SER A 573 -28.15 2.89 13.23
CA SER A 573 -27.97 1.91 14.32
C SER A 573 -27.51 0.59 13.72
N VAL A 574 -26.37 0.08 14.18
CA VAL A 574 -25.83 -1.23 13.78
C VAL A 574 -25.86 -2.16 14.99
N LYS A 575 -26.46 -3.34 14.83
CA LYS A 575 -26.54 -4.36 15.88
C LYS A 575 -25.95 -5.67 15.40
N ASN A 576 -25.00 -6.22 16.18
CA ASN A 576 -24.57 -7.61 16.02
C ASN A 576 -25.70 -8.52 16.53
N VAL A 577 -26.21 -9.39 15.66
CA VAL A 577 -27.32 -10.32 15.95
C VAL A 577 -26.88 -11.77 15.98
N GLY A 578 -25.59 -12.06 15.77
CA GLY A 578 -25.03 -13.42 15.87
C GLY A 578 -24.41 -13.69 17.23
N MET A 579 -23.72 -14.82 17.34
CA MET A 579 -23.16 -15.34 18.59
C MET A 579 -21.68 -14.99 18.79
N MET A 580 -21.01 -14.47 17.75
CA MET A 580 -19.58 -14.15 17.77
C MET A 580 -19.36 -12.64 17.78
N PRO A 581 -18.45 -12.10 18.59
CA PRO A 581 -18.00 -10.71 18.45
C PRO A 581 -17.45 -10.45 17.05
N GLY A 582 -17.65 -9.25 16.52
CA GLY A 582 -17.15 -8.88 15.20
C GLY A 582 -17.13 -7.39 15.00
N LYS A 583 -16.34 -6.95 14.02
CA LYS A 583 -16.27 -5.57 13.54
C LYS A 583 -17.11 -5.45 12.28
N GLU A 584 -17.71 -4.31 12.07
CA GLU A 584 -18.47 -3.97 10.87
C GLU A 584 -18.00 -2.65 10.30
N VAL A 585 -17.88 -2.58 8.98
CA VAL A 585 -17.53 -1.36 8.24
C VAL A 585 -18.80 -0.77 7.64
N VAL A 586 -19.24 0.34 8.19
CA VAL A 586 -20.37 1.10 7.65
C VAL A 586 -19.88 1.97 6.51
N GLN A 587 -20.37 1.71 5.30
CA GLN A 587 -19.98 2.41 4.10
C GLN A 587 -21.10 3.36 3.68
N LEU A 588 -20.74 4.64 3.50
CA LEU A 588 -21.64 5.68 3.00
C LEU A 588 -21.19 6.13 1.62
N TYR A 589 -22.08 6.06 0.66
CA TYR A 589 -21.83 6.50 -0.71
C TYR A 589 -22.71 7.71 -1.02
N VAL A 590 -22.11 8.72 -1.66
CA VAL A 590 -22.79 9.90 -2.16
C VAL A 590 -22.80 9.83 -3.68
N ALA A 591 -23.99 9.98 -4.28
CA ALA A 591 -24.15 9.99 -5.73
C ALA A 591 -24.66 11.36 -6.17
N ASP A 592 -23.94 12.01 -7.09
CA ASP A 592 -24.46 13.18 -7.80
C ASP A 592 -25.31 12.71 -8.98
N CYS A 593 -26.63 12.88 -8.85
CA CYS A 593 -27.59 12.50 -9.87
C CYS A 593 -28.07 13.69 -10.72
N THR A 594 -27.51 14.89 -10.51
CA THR A 594 -27.91 16.12 -11.21
C THR A 594 -27.09 16.37 -12.47
N GLY A 595 -25.90 15.79 -12.58
CA GLY A 595 -24.99 15.93 -13.72
C GLY A 595 -25.20 14.85 -14.79
N THR A 596 -24.52 15.01 -15.91
CA THR A 596 -24.44 13.99 -16.96
C THR A 596 -23.65 12.74 -16.53
N THR A 597 -22.99 12.81 -15.37
CA THR A 597 -22.10 11.78 -14.83
C THR A 597 -22.46 11.58 -13.37
N CYS A 598 -23.15 10.48 -13.06
CA CYS A 598 -23.40 10.10 -11.67
C CYS A 598 -22.11 9.51 -11.09
N LEU A 599 -21.49 10.25 -10.16
CA LEU A 599 -20.30 9.80 -9.44
C LEU A 599 -20.69 9.37 -8.04
N LEU A 600 -20.20 8.19 -7.64
CA LEU A 600 -20.28 7.71 -6.27
C LEU A 600 -19.00 8.09 -5.53
N TYR A 601 -19.16 8.76 -4.39
CA TYR A 601 -18.06 9.06 -3.48
C TYR A 601 -18.27 8.31 -2.18
N THR A 602 -17.19 7.73 -1.64
CA THR A 602 -17.22 7.15 -0.30
C THR A 602 -16.95 8.21 0.75
N SER A 603 -17.71 8.19 1.84
CA SER A 603 -17.34 8.94 3.04
C SER A 603 -16.51 8.03 3.95
N PRO A 604 -15.40 8.53 4.47
CA PRO A 604 -14.30 7.66 4.90
C PRO A 604 -14.22 7.38 6.35
N SER A 605 -15.09 7.70 7.23
CA SER A 605 -14.66 7.60 8.62
C SER A 605 -15.47 6.67 9.51
N PRO A 606 -14.87 5.56 9.99
CA PRO A 606 -15.34 4.85 11.17
C PRO A 606 -15.34 5.73 12.46
N ARG A 607 -14.53 6.81 12.48
CA ARG A 607 -14.41 7.70 13.65
C ARG A 607 -15.65 8.51 13.95
N ASP A 608 -16.42 8.87 12.93
CA ASP A 608 -17.68 9.60 13.13
C ASP A 608 -18.81 8.70 13.64
N ILE A 609 -18.56 7.39 13.75
CA ILE A 609 -19.51 6.38 14.22
C ILE A 609 -19.21 5.91 15.65
N SER A 610 -18.04 6.21 16.19
CA SER A 610 -17.62 5.80 17.54
C SER A 610 -18.04 6.79 18.65
N GLY A 611 -19.16 7.42 18.50
CA GLY A 611 -19.77 8.27 19.53
C GLY A 611 -20.87 7.54 20.29
N SER A 612 -20.52 6.84 21.35
CA SER A 612 -21.28 6.21 22.44
C SER A 612 -21.47 4.72 22.34
#